data_30324396ecabcee8ea2c62f2a7e3d01e
#
_entry.id   30324396ecabcee8ea2c62f2a7e3d01e
#
_cell.length_a   1.000
_cell.length_b   1.000
_cell.length_c   1.000
_cell.angle_alpha   90.00
_cell.angle_beta   90.00
_cell.angle_gamma   90.00
#
_symmetry.space_group_name_H-M   'P 1'
#
loop_
_entity.id
_entity.type
_entity.pdbx_description
1 polymer ?
#
loop_
_entity_poly.entity_id
_entity_poly.type
_entity_poly.pdbx_seq_one_letter_code
_entity_poly.pdbx_strand_id
1 'polypeptide(L)'
;MTTNQQMFLYAVEEMNFTRAAEKAFVTQQCLSDHIRRLEKSYDVKLFDRTPHLKLTQAGEILYASLVEIQKIENNLERAISKNSADVSGTISVGIHVERAHLLFPALYREYHQKYPNVRVTLISEQTPQLLQDLESGKLDMMLGLDIPPQNGYRKDMILEEPVYLFATEKLLKQYLPDRVPGQAWIDADSLSRLPLTCTSFTCAVTRHMGAFLTEKNVRANYVCEIGDYLTQLMLCQNHETAFFCPESFLIEHNFISSQQGDPEECVRPLIIRGLSSKIRVDIISGENRYLPGYAADFRDMLIRQYRDRIVELRSRRDVLI
;
A
#
# COMPACT_ATOMS: atom_id res chain seq x y z
N MET A 1 -4.77 21.62 -22.32
CA MET A 1 -3.28 21.60 -22.51
C MET A 1 -2.86 22.28 -23.82
N THR A 2 -1.66 22.90 -23.88
CA THR A 2 -1.09 23.46 -25.11
C THR A 2 -0.42 22.37 -25.95
N THR A 3 -0.26 22.59 -27.27
CA THR A 3 0.45 21.66 -28.16
C THR A 3 1.89 21.36 -27.68
N ASN A 4 2.61 22.39 -27.16
CA ASN A 4 3.96 22.18 -26.64
C ASN A 4 3.99 21.21 -25.45
N GLN A 5 3.02 21.31 -24.55
CA GLN A 5 2.89 20.42 -23.39
C GLN A 5 2.53 18.99 -23.83
N GLN A 6 1.65 18.86 -24.83
CA GLN A 6 1.30 17.55 -25.38
C GLN A 6 2.51 16.85 -26.02
N MET A 7 3.33 17.58 -26.79
CA MET A 7 4.56 17.04 -27.38
C MET A 7 5.58 16.62 -26.31
N PHE A 8 5.64 17.36 -25.20
CA PHE A 8 6.47 17.01 -24.06
C PHE A 8 6.00 15.69 -23.44
N LEU A 9 4.71 15.47 -23.22
CA LEU A 9 4.18 14.21 -22.69
C LEU A 9 4.53 13.03 -23.60
N TYR A 10 4.35 13.14 -24.91
CA TYR A 10 4.79 12.08 -25.85
C TYR A 10 6.29 11.80 -25.75
N ALA A 11 7.12 12.84 -25.59
CA ALA A 11 8.55 12.66 -25.43
C ALA A 11 8.94 11.94 -24.14
N VAL A 12 8.22 12.18 -23.04
CA VAL A 12 8.41 11.49 -21.75
C VAL A 12 7.96 10.04 -21.84
N GLU A 13 6.78 9.77 -22.40
CA GLU A 13 6.25 8.42 -22.53
C GLU A 13 7.17 7.49 -23.33
N GLU A 14 7.74 7.99 -24.41
CA GLU A 14 8.59 7.18 -25.31
C GLU A 14 10.08 7.21 -24.92
N MET A 15 10.52 8.18 -24.13
CA MET A 15 11.94 8.44 -23.83
C MET A 15 12.85 8.38 -25.08
N ASN A 16 12.26 8.74 -26.22
CA ASN A 16 12.90 8.74 -27.55
C ASN A 16 12.17 9.73 -28.46
N PHE A 17 12.85 10.77 -28.90
CA PHE A 17 12.21 11.84 -29.70
C PHE A 17 11.73 11.38 -31.07
N THR A 18 12.36 10.38 -31.69
CA THR A 18 11.91 9.85 -32.96
C THR A 18 10.60 9.09 -32.79
N ARG A 19 10.51 8.16 -31.84
CA ARG A 19 9.29 7.41 -31.54
C ARG A 19 8.15 8.29 -31.05
N ALA A 20 8.48 9.29 -30.24
CA ALA A 20 7.50 10.28 -29.77
C ALA A 20 6.93 11.12 -30.94
N ALA A 21 7.76 11.48 -31.92
CA ALA A 21 7.31 12.20 -33.11
C ALA A 21 6.40 11.34 -33.99
N GLU A 22 6.75 10.06 -34.19
CA GLU A 22 5.89 9.09 -34.89
C GLU A 22 4.53 8.96 -34.22
N LYS A 23 4.51 8.81 -32.89
CA LYS A 23 3.29 8.72 -32.08
C LYS A 23 2.43 9.99 -32.16
N ALA A 24 3.07 11.15 -32.25
CA ALA A 24 2.43 12.45 -32.37
C ALA A 24 2.05 12.81 -33.83
N PHE A 25 2.37 11.95 -34.82
CA PHE A 25 2.18 12.21 -36.25
C PHE A 25 2.84 13.49 -36.74
N VAL A 26 4.05 13.78 -36.25
CA VAL A 26 4.88 14.94 -36.63
C VAL A 26 6.31 14.50 -36.96
N THR A 27 7.11 15.43 -37.53
CA THR A 27 8.56 15.16 -37.71
C THR A 27 9.29 15.30 -36.39
N GLN A 28 10.43 14.60 -36.23
CA GLN A 28 11.29 14.73 -35.06
C GLN A 28 11.74 16.17 -34.82
N GLN A 29 12.02 16.92 -35.91
CA GLN A 29 12.39 18.34 -35.82
C GLN A 29 11.26 19.18 -35.25
N CYS A 30 10.03 18.97 -35.70
CA CYS A 30 8.83 19.63 -35.19
C CYS A 30 8.65 19.38 -33.69
N LEU A 31 8.70 18.10 -33.26
CA LEU A 31 8.63 17.75 -31.84
C LEU A 31 9.76 18.43 -31.03
N SER A 32 11.00 18.39 -31.53
CA SER A 32 12.14 19.02 -30.85
C SER A 32 11.98 20.53 -30.72
N ASP A 33 11.36 21.19 -31.71
CA ASP A 33 11.08 22.64 -31.66
C ASP A 33 9.98 22.96 -30.64
N HIS A 34 8.94 22.13 -30.51
CA HIS A 34 7.93 22.26 -29.44
C HIS A 34 8.56 22.14 -28.06
N ILE A 35 9.43 21.14 -27.85
CA ILE A 35 10.15 20.98 -26.58
C ILE A 35 11.04 22.21 -26.30
N ARG A 36 11.80 22.68 -27.30
CA ARG A 36 12.67 23.86 -27.14
C ARG A 36 11.85 25.13 -26.78
N ARG A 37 10.67 25.33 -27.39
CA ARG A 37 9.78 26.45 -27.06
C ARG A 37 9.28 26.34 -25.61
N LEU A 38 8.97 25.12 -25.15
CA LEU A 38 8.54 24.88 -23.79
C LEU A 38 9.68 25.12 -22.79
N GLU A 39 10.89 24.63 -23.06
CA GLU A 39 12.11 24.91 -22.28
C GLU A 39 12.37 26.41 -22.19
N LYS A 40 12.23 27.14 -23.32
CA LYS A 40 12.40 28.59 -23.37
C LYS A 40 11.34 29.34 -22.58
N SER A 41 10.10 28.86 -22.57
CA SER A 41 9.01 29.54 -21.84
C SER A 41 9.16 29.48 -20.32
N TYR A 42 9.85 28.44 -19.81
CA TYR A 42 10.14 28.28 -18.39
C TYR A 42 11.59 28.63 -18.02
N ASP A 43 12.42 28.97 -19.03
CA ASP A 43 13.86 29.25 -18.89
C ASP A 43 14.64 28.11 -18.20
N VAL A 44 14.25 26.85 -18.49
CA VAL A 44 14.89 25.65 -17.92
C VAL A 44 15.05 24.56 -18.98
N LYS A 45 15.99 23.62 -18.74
CA LYS A 45 16.05 22.38 -19.49
C LYS A 45 15.10 21.36 -18.88
N LEU A 46 14.34 20.67 -19.73
CA LEU A 46 13.42 19.61 -19.34
C LEU A 46 13.98 18.22 -19.57
N PHE A 47 14.92 18.09 -20.50
CA PHE A 47 15.63 16.86 -20.80
C PHE A 47 17.15 17.03 -20.77
N ASP A 48 17.83 16.07 -20.15
CA ASP A 48 19.23 15.77 -20.38
C ASP A 48 19.34 14.81 -21.57
N ARG A 49 20.18 15.16 -22.57
CA ARG A 49 20.26 14.41 -23.83
C ARG A 49 21.46 13.48 -23.90
N THR A 50 22.43 13.63 -23.00
CA THR A 50 23.71 12.89 -22.98
C THR A 50 23.97 12.30 -21.59
N PRO A 51 24.44 11.05 -21.43
CA PRO A 51 24.65 10.03 -22.49
C PRO A 51 23.37 9.39 -23.01
N HIS A 52 22.27 9.48 -22.28
CA HIS A 52 20.94 8.96 -22.63
C HIS A 52 19.89 10.03 -22.34
N LEU A 53 18.78 9.98 -23.08
CA LEU A 53 17.65 10.87 -22.85
C LEU A 53 17.05 10.56 -21.47
N LYS A 54 17.00 11.54 -20.58
CA LYS A 54 16.34 11.47 -19.27
C LYS A 54 15.73 12.82 -18.91
N LEU A 55 14.74 12.82 -18.04
CA LEU A 55 14.19 14.04 -17.49
C LEU A 55 15.19 14.72 -16.56
N THR A 56 15.20 16.05 -16.57
CA THR A 56 15.78 16.85 -15.50
C THR A 56 14.80 16.92 -14.32
N GLN A 57 15.22 17.41 -13.17
CA GLN A 57 14.32 17.69 -12.05
C GLN A 57 13.15 18.60 -12.46
N ALA A 58 13.41 19.63 -13.26
CA ALA A 58 12.36 20.51 -13.81
C ALA A 58 11.42 19.75 -14.76
N GLY A 59 11.95 18.80 -15.55
CA GLY A 59 11.16 17.93 -16.41
C GLY A 59 10.23 17.01 -15.61
N GLU A 60 10.71 16.43 -14.52
CA GLU A 60 9.90 15.59 -13.62
C GLU A 60 8.76 16.37 -12.98
N ILE A 61 9.05 17.58 -12.47
CA ILE A 61 8.03 18.46 -11.90
C ILE A 61 6.96 18.83 -12.94
N LEU A 62 7.41 19.20 -14.16
CA LEU A 62 6.48 19.55 -15.22
C LEU A 62 5.64 18.36 -15.66
N TYR A 63 6.24 17.17 -15.77
CA TYR A 63 5.53 15.93 -16.12
C TYR A 63 4.43 15.62 -15.11
N ALA A 64 4.76 15.61 -13.81
CA ALA A 64 3.78 15.38 -12.75
C ALA A 64 2.63 16.39 -12.81
N SER A 65 2.95 17.68 -13.00
CA SER A 65 1.95 18.75 -13.10
C SER A 65 1.05 18.61 -14.34
N LEU A 66 1.60 18.25 -15.49
CA LEU A 66 0.82 18.07 -16.72
C LEU A 66 -0.09 16.85 -16.68
N VAL A 67 0.35 15.75 -16.05
CA VAL A 67 -0.50 14.58 -15.80
C VAL A 67 -1.70 14.95 -14.93
N GLU A 68 -1.49 15.79 -13.93
CA GLU A 68 -2.56 16.30 -13.05
C GLU A 68 -3.54 17.21 -13.81
N ILE A 69 -3.02 18.13 -14.62
CA ILE A 69 -3.85 19.01 -15.48
C ILE A 69 -4.69 18.17 -16.45
N GLN A 70 -4.12 17.14 -17.06
CA GLN A 70 -4.84 16.26 -17.98
C GLN A 70 -5.99 15.52 -17.28
N LYS A 71 -5.77 15.05 -16.04
CA LYS A 71 -6.82 14.46 -15.21
C LYS A 71 -7.95 15.44 -14.94
N ILE A 72 -7.62 16.70 -14.61
CA ILE A 72 -8.60 17.76 -14.35
C ILE A 72 -9.40 18.08 -15.62
N GLU A 73 -8.74 18.27 -16.77
CA GLU A 73 -9.41 18.54 -18.06
C GLU A 73 -10.36 17.40 -18.44
N ASN A 74 -9.89 16.15 -18.37
CA ASN A 74 -10.70 14.96 -18.63
C ASN A 74 -11.92 14.87 -17.70
N ASN A 75 -11.77 15.27 -16.43
CA ASN A 75 -12.87 15.26 -15.46
C ASN A 75 -13.87 16.38 -15.69
N LEU A 76 -13.42 17.56 -16.12
CA LEU A 76 -14.28 18.67 -16.48
C LEU A 76 -15.19 18.31 -17.67
N GLU A 77 -14.63 17.75 -18.74
CA GLU A 77 -15.39 17.29 -19.90
C GLU A 77 -16.50 16.30 -19.51
N ARG A 78 -16.20 15.41 -18.57
CA ARG A 78 -17.13 14.39 -18.06
C ARG A 78 -18.17 14.95 -17.08
N ALA A 79 -17.80 15.90 -16.25
CA ALA A 79 -18.74 16.56 -15.33
C ALA A 79 -19.80 17.39 -16.08
N ILE A 80 -19.46 17.85 -17.28
CA ILE A 80 -20.39 18.56 -18.19
C ILE A 80 -21.28 17.57 -18.94
N SER A 81 -20.83 16.35 -19.23
CA SER A 81 -21.64 15.30 -19.83
C SER A 81 -22.63 14.71 -18.82
N LYS A 82 -23.93 14.83 -19.10
CA LYS A 82 -25.04 14.59 -18.16
C LYS A 82 -25.34 13.12 -17.77
N ASN A 83 -24.54 12.13 -18.19
CA ASN A 83 -24.83 10.70 -17.94
C ASN A 83 -23.79 10.09 -17.00
N SER A 84 -24.21 9.69 -15.81
CA SER A 84 -23.35 8.96 -14.85
C SER A 84 -22.88 7.57 -15.36
N ALA A 85 -23.57 6.98 -16.32
CA ALA A 85 -23.17 5.72 -16.98
C ALA A 85 -21.95 5.88 -17.91
N ASP A 86 -21.64 7.13 -18.34
CA ASP A 86 -20.52 7.44 -19.24
C ASP A 86 -19.26 7.91 -18.49
N VAL A 87 -19.26 7.84 -17.16
CA VAL A 87 -18.05 8.18 -16.37
C VAL A 87 -16.94 7.20 -16.72
N SER A 88 -15.93 7.67 -17.44
CA SER A 88 -14.72 6.92 -17.75
C SER A 88 -13.50 7.61 -17.15
N GLY A 89 -12.46 6.87 -16.83
CA GLY A 89 -11.26 7.44 -16.23
C GLY A 89 -10.24 6.39 -15.86
N THR A 90 -9.23 6.85 -15.15
CA THR A 90 -8.24 5.97 -14.54
C THR A 90 -8.07 6.36 -13.09
N ILE A 91 -7.85 5.38 -12.24
CA ILE A 91 -7.44 5.56 -10.85
C ILE A 91 -6.27 4.63 -10.57
N SER A 92 -5.21 5.15 -9.95
CA SER A 92 -4.03 4.39 -9.56
C SER A 92 -3.95 4.33 -8.04
N VAL A 93 -3.98 3.11 -7.49
CA VAL A 93 -4.08 2.88 -6.05
C VAL A 93 -2.92 2.03 -5.59
N GLY A 94 -2.22 2.47 -4.55
CA GLY A 94 -1.13 1.74 -3.90
C GLY A 94 -1.64 0.99 -2.66
N ILE A 95 -1.48 -0.34 -2.64
CA ILE A 95 -1.84 -1.17 -1.48
C ILE A 95 -0.78 -2.27 -1.34
N HIS A 96 -0.25 -2.46 -0.13
CA HIS A 96 0.65 -3.59 0.12
C HIS A 96 -0.03 -4.92 -0.25
N VAL A 97 0.75 -5.85 -0.82
CA VAL A 97 0.23 -7.07 -1.48
C VAL A 97 -0.76 -7.86 -0.63
N GLU A 98 -0.46 -8.09 0.65
CA GLU A 98 -1.34 -8.88 1.52
C GLU A 98 -2.69 -8.20 1.76
N ARG A 99 -2.70 -6.87 1.96
CA ARG A 99 -3.95 -6.12 2.08
C ARG A 99 -4.71 -6.00 0.77
N ALA A 100 -3.99 -5.99 -0.34
CA ALA A 100 -4.61 -6.01 -1.66
C ALA A 100 -5.41 -7.31 -1.87
N HIS A 101 -4.85 -8.46 -1.51
CA HIS A 101 -5.56 -9.75 -1.58
C HIS A 101 -6.85 -9.75 -0.75
N LEU A 102 -6.79 -9.18 0.44
CA LEU A 102 -7.94 -9.09 1.34
C LEU A 102 -9.07 -8.20 0.81
N LEU A 103 -8.71 -7.01 0.32
CA LEU A 103 -9.65 -5.92 0.08
C LEU A 103 -10.07 -5.81 -1.39
N PHE A 104 -9.11 -5.90 -2.30
CA PHE A 104 -9.29 -5.49 -3.68
C PHE A 104 -10.33 -6.31 -4.46
N PRO A 105 -10.43 -7.64 -4.34
CA PRO A 105 -11.40 -8.40 -5.11
C PRO A 105 -12.87 -8.01 -4.85
N ALA A 106 -13.24 -7.80 -3.58
CA ALA A 106 -14.59 -7.38 -3.21
C ALA A 106 -14.85 -5.91 -3.57
N LEU A 107 -13.87 -5.05 -3.30
CA LEU A 107 -13.89 -3.63 -3.62
C LEU A 107 -14.03 -3.41 -5.14
N TYR A 108 -13.23 -4.10 -5.94
CA TYR A 108 -13.28 -3.99 -7.39
C TYR A 108 -14.64 -4.42 -7.96
N ARG A 109 -15.20 -5.52 -7.44
CA ARG A 109 -16.53 -6.00 -7.87
C ARG A 109 -17.60 -4.93 -7.67
N GLU A 110 -17.68 -4.34 -6.47
CA GLU A 110 -18.66 -3.30 -6.15
C GLU A 110 -18.41 -2.03 -6.96
N TYR A 111 -17.14 -1.63 -7.05
CA TYR A 111 -16.74 -0.42 -7.75
C TYR A 111 -17.01 -0.51 -9.26
N HIS A 112 -16.65 -1.63 -9.89
CA HIS A 112 -16.85 -1.84 -11.32
C HIS A 112 -18.33 -1.88 -11.72
N GLN A 113 -19.22 -2.36 -10.84
CA GLN A 113 -20.67 -2.28 -11.08
C GLN A 113 -21.15 -0.81 -11.17
N LYS A 114 -20.58 0.07 -10.38
CA LYS A 114 -20.94 1.51 -10.39
C LYS A 114 -20.21 2.29 -11.49
N TYR A 115 -18.97 1.93 -11.80
CA TYR A 115 -18.09 2.62 -12.72
C TYR A 115 -17.44 1.66 -13.73
N PRO A 116 -18.21 1.07 -14.68
CA PRO A 116 -17.71 0.04 -15.59
C PRO A 116 -16.63 0.54 -16.55
N ASN A 117 -16.62 1.84 -16.86
CA ASN A 117 -15.67 2.46 -17.79
C ASN A 117 -14.48 3.13 -17.08
N VAL A 118 -14.34 2.97 -15.76
CA VAL A 118 -13.17 3.46 -15.02
C VAL A 118 -12.15 2.34 -14.90
N ARG A 119 -10.94 2.59 -15.42
CA ARG A 119 -9.81 1.67 -15.27
C ARG A 119 -9.17 1.86 -13.90
N VAL A 120 -9.06 0.79 -13.13
CA VAL A 120 -8.34 0.77 -11.87
C VAL A 120 -6.97 0.12 -12.07
N THR A 121 -5.90 0.81 -11.69
CA THR A 121 -4.54 0.28 -11.64
C THR A 121 -4.18 0.07 -10.17
N LEU A 122 -3.96 -1.18 -9.78
CA LEU A 122 -3.46 -1.54 -8.46
C LEU A 122 -1.94 -1.70 -8.53
N ILE A 123 -1.22 -0.99 -7.67
CA ILE A 123 0.23 -1.11 -7.51
C ILE A 123 0.50 -1.67 -6.12
N SER A 124 1.18 -2.82 -6.08
CA SER A 124 1.46 -3.54 -4.83
C SER A 124 2.96 -3.53 -4.57
N GLU A 125 3.38 -2.62 -3.69
CA GLU A 125 4.77 -2.38 -3.34
C GLU A 125 4.93 -2.13 -1.83
N GLN A 126 6.16 -2.03 -1.37
CA GLN A 126 6.47 -1.64 0.00
C GLN A 126 6.13 -0.17 0.25
N THR A 127 5.76 0.17 1.48
CA THR A 127 5.32 1.52 1.86
C THR A 127 6.26 2.65 1.40
N PRO A 128 7.59 2.55 1.50
CA PRO A 128 8.47 3.63 1.02
C PRO A 128 8.36 3.88 -0.49
N GLN A 129 8.21 2.82 -1.29
CA GLN A 129 8.04 2.95 -2.75
C GLN A 129 6.67 3.53 -3.09
N LEU A 130 5.61 3.09 -2.40
CA LEU A 130 4.25 3.65 -2.59
C LEU A 130 4.19 5.14 -2.25
N LEU A 131 4.93 5.60 -1.22
CA LEU A 131 5.03 7.02 -0.89
C LEU A 131 5.72 7.81 -2.02
N GLN A 132 6.83 7.33 -2.55
CA GLN A 132 7.51 7.96 -3.70
C GLN A 132 6.60 8.01 -4.94
N ASP A 133 5.85 6.95 -5.21
CA ASP A 133 4.92 6.90 -6.32
C ASP A 133 3.71 7.83 -6.12
N LEU A 134 3.28 8.03 -4.87
CA LEU A 134 2.26 9.04 -4.52
C LEU A 134 2.82 10.46 -4.71
N GLU A 135 4.03 10.73 -4.24
CA GLU A 135 4.71 12.04 -4.40
C GLU A 135 4.89 12.40 -5.88
N SER A 136 5.35 11.46 -6.68
CA SER A 136 5.56 11.66 -8.12
C SER A 136 4.29 11.73 -8.95
N GLY A 137 3.11 11.47 -8.36
CA GLY A 137 1.83 11.49 -9.07
C GLY A 137 1.48 10.21 -9.83
N LYS A 138 2.27 9.17 -9.72
CA LYS A 138 1.94 7.85 -10.28
C LYS A 138 0.75 7.22 -9.58
N LEU A 139 0.55 7.50 -8.28
CA LEU A 139 -0.60 7.08 -7.49
C LEU A 139 -1.54 8.26 -7.22
N ASP A 140 -2.83 7.99 -7.23
CA ASP A 140 -3.86 8.92 -6.78
C ASP A 140 -4.07 8.81 -5.27
N MET A 141 -3.94 7.60 -4.73
CA MET A 141 -4.03 7.31 -3.30
C MET A 141 -3.27 6.03 -2.94
N MET A 142 -2.97 5.86 -1.66
CA MET A 142 -2.41 4.63 -1.13
C MET A 142 -2.95 4.30 0.25
N LEU A 143 -2.94 3.03 0.61
CA LEU A 143 -3.16 2.56 1.97
C LEU A 143 -1.81 2.45 2.67
N GLY A 144 -1.66 3.14 3.79
CA GLY A 144 -0.42 3.19 4.56
C GLY A 144 -0.60 2.79 6.02
N LEU A 145 0.50 2.36 6.63
CA LEU A 145 0.58 1.96 8.03
C LEU A 145 1.55 2.86 8.79
N ASP A 146 1.10 3.45 9.90
CA ASP A 146 1.92 4.30 10.77
C ASP A 146 2.77 5.30 9.98
N ILE A 147 2.19 5.91 8.95
CA ILE A 147 2.87 6.92 8.16
C ILE A 147 3.04 8.18 9.02
N PRO A 148 4.25 8.66 9.24
CA PRO A 148 4.49 9.89 9.98
C PRO A 148 3.72 11.08 9.39
N PRO A 149 3.32 12.06 10.19
CA PRO A 149 2.79 13.31 9.66
C PRO A 149 3.81 13.97 8.72
N GLN A 150 3.40 14.25 7.49
CA GLN A 150 4.19 14.97 6.50
C GLN A 150 3.29 16.02 5.85
N ASN A 151 3.86 17.17 5.49
CA ASN A 151 3.16 18.19 4.72
C ASN A 151 2.87 17.70 3.29
N GLY A 152 1.78 18.15 2.72
CA GLY A 152 1.40 17.81 1.34
C GLY A 152 0.56 16.55 1.19
N TYR A 153 0.23 15.85 2.29
CA TYR A 153 -0.66 14.69 2.27
C TYR A 153 -1.91 14.89 3.09
N ARG A 154 -3.04 14.55 2.50
CA ARG A 154 -4.28 14.30 3.20
C ARG A 154 -4.28 12.85 3.69
N LYS A 155 -4.57 12.65 4.98
CA LYS A 155 -4.68 11.34 5.63
C LYS A 155 -6.08 11.18 6.20
N ASP A 156 -6.79 10.19 5.69
CA ASP A 156 -8.08 9.79 6.22
C ASP A 156 -7.88 8.48 7.01
N MET A 157 -7.97 8.54 8.35
CA MET A 157 -7.79 7.38 9.21
C MET A 157 -8.90 6.37 8.96
N ILE A 158 -8.54 5.13 8.65
CA ILE A 158 -9.47 4.03 8.51
C ILE A 158 -9.78 3.44 9.90
N LEU A 159 -8.75 2.95 10.59
CA LEU A 159 -8.83 2.35 11.92
C LEU A 159 -7.45 2.16 12.54
N GLU A 160 -7.42 1.61 13.74
CA GLU A 160 -6.22 1.11 14.41
C GLU A 160 -6.32 -0.40 14.63
N GLU A 161 -5.20 -1.10 14.35
CA GLU A 161 -5.09 -2.56 14.45
C GLU A 161 -4.12 -2.96 15.57
N PRO A 162 -4.49 -3.89 16.45
CA PRO A 162 -3.55 -4.54 17.34
C PRO A 162 -2.60 -5.47 16.54
N VAL A 163 -1.43 -5.71 17.12
CA VAL A 163 -0.45 -6.69 16.63
C VAL A 163 -0.50 -7.92 17.53
N TYR A 164 -0.44 -9.09 16.92
CA TYR A 164 -0.40 -10.38 17.59
C TYR A 164 0.90 -11.11 17.31
N LEU A 165 1.30 -11.98 18.24
CA LEU A 165 2.26 -13.02 17.95
C LEU A 165 1.51 -14.25 17.39
N PHE A 166 1.97 -14.78 16.28
CA PHE A 166 1.49 -16.04 15.71
C PHE A 166 2.48 -17.14 16.01
N ALA A 167 2.01 -18.22 16.63
CA ALA A 167 2.81 -19.37 17.00
C ALA A 167 1.94 -20.65 17.06
N THR A 168 2.57 -21.81 16.95
CA THR A 168 1.94 -23.10 17.28
C THR A 168 2.18 -23.47 18.73
N GLU A 169 1.27 -24.21 19.36
CA GLU A 169 1.45 -24.67 20.73
C GLU A 169 2.68 -25.58 20.87
N LYS A 170 2.97 -26.37 19.83
CA LYS A 170 4.16 -27.23 19.76
C LYS A 170 5.46 -26.43 19.82
N LEU A 171 5.56 -25.32 19.04
CA LEU A 171 6.71 -24.40 19.12
C LEU A 171 6.82 -23.77 20.51
N LEU A 172 5.69 -23.31 21.07
CA LEU A 172 5.68 -22.70 22.39
C LEU A 172 6.14 -23.67 23.49
N LYS A 173 5.69 -24.92 23.47
CA LYS A 173 6.16 -25.96 24.42
C LYS A 173 7.66 -26.22 24.34
N GLN A 174 8.21 -26.21 23.12
CA GLN A 174 9.64 -26.42 22.91
C GLN A 174 10.51 -25.35 23.54
N TYR A 175 10.13 -24.09 23.40
CA TYR A 175 10.95 -22.95 23.84
C TYR A 175 10.50 -22.34 25.17
N LEU A 176 9.26 -22.60 25.58
CA LEU A 176 8.64 -22.08 26.82
C LEU A 176 7.95 -23.22 27.59
N PRO A 177 8.70 -24.22 28.09
CA PRO A 177 8.13 -25.42 28.70
C PRO A 177 7.29 -25.11 29.97
N ASP A 178 7.57 -23.99 30.66
CA ASP A 178 6.83 -23.57 31.86
C ASP A 178 5.53 -22.83 31.55
N ARG A 179 5.23 -22.57 30.26
CA ARG A 179 4.02 -21.88 29.86
C ARG A 179 2.81 -22.81 29.98
N VAL A 180 1.70 -22.28 30.48
CA VAL A 180 0.42 -23.02 30.54
C VAL A 180 -0.08 -23.24 29.11
N PRO A 181 -0.30 -24.48 28.66
CA PRO A 181 -0.85 -24.77 27.33
C PRO A 181 -2.22 -24.12 27.11
N GLY A 182 -2.46 -23.64 25.88
CA GLY A 182 -3.73 -23.00 25.51
C GLY A 182 -3.91 -21.56 25.99
N GLN A 183 -2.95 -21.00 26.71
CA GLN A 183 -3.01 -19.60 27.16
C GLN A 183 -3.03 -18.64 25.96
N ALA A 184 -4.01 -17.72 25.92
CA ALA A 184 -4.23 -16.81 24.79
C ALA A 184 -3.27 -15.60 24.75
N TRP A 185 -2.31 -15.53 25.64
CA TRP A 185 -1.36 -14.42 25.74
C TRP A 185 0.06 -14.89 26.01
N ILE A 186 1.02 -13.99 25.79
CA ILE A 186 2.44 -14.17 26.04
C ILE A 186 3.04 -12.92 26.68
N ASP A 187 3.99 -13.11 27.60
CA ASP A 187 4.75 -12.03 28.19
C ASP A 187 5.89 -11.57 27.26
N ALA A 188 6.24 -10.29 27.32
CA ALA A 188 7.31 -9.72 26.51
C ALA A 188 8.65 -10.45 26.69
N ASP A 189 9.01 -10.82 27.94
CA ASP A 189 10.27 -11.49 28.24
C ASP A 189 10.40 -12.85 27.53
N SER A 190 9.29 -13.53 27.31
CA SER A 190 9.24 -14.81 26.60
C SER A 190 9.67 -14.71 25.13
N LEU A 191 9.50 -13.52 24.54
CA LEU A 191 9.84 -13.28 23.12
C LEU A 191 11.34 -13.40 22.83
N SER A 192 12.21 -13.21 23.85
CA SER A 192 13.65 -13.38 23.71
C SER A 192 14.08 -14.84 23.51
N ARG A 193 13.24 -15.80 23.93
CA ARG A 193 13.51 -17.25 23.83
C ARG A 193 12.95 -17.87 22.55
N LEU A 194 11.97 -17.24 21.91
CA LEU A 194 11.34 -17.76 20.69
C LEU A 194 12.19 -17.44 19.45
N PRO A 195 12.35 -18.37 18.52
CA PRO A 195 12.84 -18.06 17.18
C PRO A 195 11.78 -17.24 16.44
N LEU A 196 12.09 -15.98 16.14
CA LEU A 196 11.17 -15.05 15.51
C LEU A 196 11.59 -14.77 14.08
N THR A 197 10.62 -14.68 13.18
CA THR A 197 10.82 -14.02 11.90
C THR A 197 10.27 -12.60 11.95
N CYS A 198 10.80 -11.72 11.13
CA CYS A 198 10.27 -10.37 10.93
C CYS A 198 10.21 -10.05 9.43
N THR A 199 9.41 -9.06 9.08
CA THR A 199 9.54 -8.34 7.81
C THR A 199 10.73 -7.40 7.87
N SER A 200 10.95 -6.61 6.81
CA SER A 200 12.00 -5.58 6.83
C SER A 200 11.90 -4.67 8.08
N PHE A 201 13.04 -4.27 8.62
CA PHE A 201 13.11 -3.31 9.74
C PHE A 201 12.49 -1.93 9.40
N THR A 202 12.25 -1.65 8.14
CA THR A 202 11.48 -0.47 7.68
C THR A 202 9.96 -0.68 7.73
N CYS A 203 9.49 -1.91 7.88
CA CYS A 203 8.07 -2.24 7.99
C CYS A 203 7.47 -1.68 9.29
N ALA A 204 6.23 -1.18 9.21
CA ALA A 204 5.51 -0.60 10.35
C ALA A 204 5.39 -1.58 11.53
N VAL A 205 5.07 -2.87 11.27
CA VAL A 205 4.94 -3.89 12.33
C VAL A 205 6.27 -4.12 13.04
N THR A 206 7.36 -4.32 12.29
CA THR A 206 8.69 -4.56 12.88
C THR A 206 9.17 -3.36 13.68
N ARG A 207 8.97 -2.12 13.19
CA ARG A 207 9.30 -0.90 13.95
C ARG A 207 8.46 -0.77 15.22
N HIS A 208 7.16 -1.04 15.13
CA HIS A 208 6.23 -0.97 16.24
C HIS A 208 6.62 -1.96 17.37
N MET A 209 6.91 -3.20 16.99
CA MET A 209 7.40 -4.21 17.93
C MET A 209 8.79 -3.86 18.48
N GLY A 210 9.69 -3.34 17.65
CA GLY A 210 11.00 -2.89 18.06
C GLY A 210 10.94 -1.80 19.14
N ALA A 211 10.06 -0.81 18.99
CA ALA A 211 9.84 0.23 19.98
C ALA A 211 9.32 -0.35 21.33
N PHE A 212 8.32 -1.22 21.26
CA PHE A 212 7.77 -1.90 22.45
C PHE A 212 8.83 -2.76 23.16
N LEU A 213 9.57 -3.58 22.43
CA LEU A 213 10.61 -4.44 23.01
C LEU A 213 11.75 -3.64 23.63
N THR A 214 12.11 -2.51 23.02
CA THR A 214 13.11 -1.57 23.59
C THR A 214 12.61 -0.98 24.91
N GLU A 215 11.35 -0.54 24.97
CA GLU A 215 10.72 -0.05 26.21
C GLU A 215 10.75 -1.10 27.32
N LYS A 216 10.51 -2.38 26.98
CA LYS A 216 10.53 -3.50 27.93
C LYS A 216 11.94 -4.03 28.22
N ASN A 217 12.98 -3.47 27.60
CA ASN A 217 14.35 -3.96 27.68
C ASN A 217 14.50 -5.44 27.29
N VAL A 218 13.72 -5.88 26.29
CA VAL A 218 13.71 -7.25 25.76
C VAL A 218 14.38 -7.27 24.39
N ARG A 219 15.33 -8.19 24.20
CA ARG A 219 15.98 -8.43 22.90
C ARG A 219 15.28 -9.58 22.19
N ALA A 220 14.56 -9.30 21.12
CA ALA A 220 13.96 -10.32 20.29
C ALA A 220 15.02 -11.21 19.60
N ASN A 221 14.75 -12.50 19.52
CA ASN A 221 15.59 -13.46 18.82
C ASN A 221 15.13 -13.61 17.37
N TYR A 222 15.39 -12.60 16.53
CA TYR A 222 15.10 -12.66 15.10
C TYR A 222 16.11 -13.57 14.41
N VAL A 223 15.62 -14.71 13.89
CA VAL A 223 16.44 -15.73 13.21
C VAL A 223 16.39 -15.57 11.69
N CYS A 224 15.37 -14.91 11.15
CA CYS A 224 15.24 -14.70 9.71
C CYS A 224 14.43 -13.41 9.41
N GLU A 225 14.80 -12.72 8.31
CA GLU A 225 14.04 -11.61 7.74
C GLU A 225 13.34 -12.10 6.46
N ILE A 226 12.01 -12.00 6.40
CA ILE A 226 11.16 -12.53 5.33
C ILE A 226 10.14 -11.46 4.93
N GLY A 227 10.15 -11.04 3.67
CA GLY A 227 9.38 -9.89 3.17
C GLY A 227 7.85 -10.07 3.11
N ASP A 228 7.35 -11.30 3.23
CA ASP A 228 5.92 -11.62 3.14
C ASP A 228 5.44 -12.48 4.32
N TYR A 229 4.18 -12.27 4.71
CA TYR A 229 3.60 -12.99 5.84
C TYR A 229 3.20 -14.43 5.52
N LEU A 230 2.95 -14.76 4.25
CA LEU A 230 2.57 -16.12 3.88
C LEU A 230 3.74 -17.10 4.11
N THR A 231 4.95 -16.72 3.69
CA THR A 231 6.16 -17.51 3.96
C THR A 231 6.43 -17.62 5.47
N GLN A 232 6.25 -16.53 6.24
CA GLN A 232 6.38 -16.58 7.70
C GLN A 232 5.34 -17.52 8.33
N LEU A 233 4.10 -17.51 7.84
CA LEU A 233 3.04 -18.42 8.27
C LEU A 233 3.42 -19.90 8.00
N MET A 234 3.96 -20.21 6.82
CA MET A 234 4.37 -21.57 6.47
C MET A 234 5.49 -22.09 7.38
N LEU A 235 6.48 -21.25 7.72
CA LEU A 235 7.50 -21.61 8.71
C LEU A 235 6.91 -21.81 10.11
N CYS A 236 5.94 -20.99 10.49
CA CYS A 236 5.22 -21.13 11.74
C CYS A 236 4.41 -22.44 11.80
N GLN A 237 3.73 -22.81 10.70
CA GLN A 237 3.00 -24.07 10.57
C GLN A 237 3.92 -25.29 10.68
N ASN A 238 5.17 -25.16 10.23
CA ASN A 238 6.20 -26.18 10.38
C ASN A 238 6.86 -26.18 11.79
N HIS A 239 6.37 -25.35 12.72
CA HIS A 239 6.90 -25.22 14.09
C HIS A 239 8.34 -24.69 14.16
N GLU A 240 8.82 -24.01 13.11
CA GLU A 240 10.19 -23.48 13.04
C GLU A 240 10.31 -22.11 13.70
N THR A 241 9.34 -21.24 13.49
CA THR A 241 9.38 -19.85 13.96
C THR A 241 8.02 -19.32 14.38
N ALA A 242 8.02 -18.26 15.17
CA ALA A 242 6.87 -17.41 15.41
C ALA A 242 7.06 -16.04 14.72
N PHE A 243 5.98 -15.29 14.51
CA PHE A 243 6.06 -13.99 13.84
C PHE A 243 4.98 -13.01 14.33
N PHE A 244 5.24 -11.72 14.14
CA PHE A 244 4.30 -10.66 14.48
C PHE A 244 3.49 -10.24 13.26
N CYS A 245 2.18 -10.12 13.42
CA CYS A 245 1.30 -9.73 12.34
C CYS A 245 0.12 -8.90 12.86
N PRO A 246 -0.40 -7.93 12.07
CA PRO A 246 -1.58 -7.17 12.46
C PRO A 246 -2.87 -7.99 12.34
N GLU A 247 -3.92 -7.50 12.99
CA GLU A 247 -5.23 -8.16 13.07
C GLU A 247 -5.84 -8.50 11.71
N SER A 248 -5.63 -7.65 10.70
CA SER A 248 -6.18 -7.86 9.35
C SER A 248 -5.74 -9.17 8.70
N PHE A 249 -4.57 -9.69 9.06
CA PHE A 249 -4.07 -10.95 8.55
C PHE A 249 -4.96 -12.16 8.94
N LEU A 250 -5.66 -12.08 10.08
CA LEU A 250 -6.60 -13.12 10.52
C LEU A 250 -7.78 -13.31 9.56
N ILE A 251 -8.14 -12.26 8.80
CA ILE A 251 -9.23 -12.32 7.82
C ILE A 251 -8.77 -13.04 6.55
N GLU A 252 -7.55 -12.70 6.08
CA GLU A 252 -7.04 -13.12 4.78
C GLU A 252 -6.96 -14.64 4.66
N HIS A 253 -6.53 -15.30 5.70
CA HIS A 253 -6.27 -16.75 5.67
C HIS A 253 -7.40 -17.60 6.21
N ASN A 254 -8.62 -17.04 6.40
CA ASN A 254 -9.71 -17.79 7.04
C ASN A 254 -9.23 -18.56 8.30
N PHE A 255 -8.33 -17.94 9.05
CA PHE A 255 -7.62 -18.55 10.18
C PHE A 255 -8.56 -19.29 11.12
N ILE A 256 -9.80 -18.82 11.16
CA ILE A 256 -10.87 -19.36 12.02
C ILE A 256 -11.44 -20.66 11.48
N SER A 257 -11.45 -20.87 10.17
CA SER A 257 -12.14 -21.99 9.52
C SER A 257 -11.23 -23.08 8.95
N SER A 258 -9.92 -22.79 8.77
CA SER A 258 -8.97 -23.73 8.15
C SER A 258 -8.23 -24.65 9.12
N GLN A 259 -8.45 -24.50 10.44
CA GLN A 259 -7.74 -25.31 11.45
C GLN A 259 -8.45 -26.64 11.68
N GLN A 260 -8.39 -27.52 10.68
CA GLN A 260 -8.68 -28.96 10.84
C GLN A 260 -7.38 -29.69 11.16
N GLY A 261 -7.18 -30.18 12.37
CA GLY A 261 -5.98 -30.92 12.78
C GLY A 261 -5.78 -30.95 14.29
N ASP A 262 -4.61 -31.41 14.72
CA ASP A 262 -4.19 -31.39 16.11
C ASP A 262 -4.14 -29.93 16.60
N PRO A 263 -4.85 -29.58 17.70
CA PRO A 263 -4.81 -28.25 18.28
C PRO A 263 -3.39 -27.75 18.61
N GLU A 264 -2.43 -28.64 18.84
CA GLU A 264 -1.03 -28.27 19.12
C GLU A 264 -0.25 -27.85 17.88
N GLU A 265 -0.67 -28.29 16.70
CA GLU A 265 -0.06 -27.98 15.41
C GLU A 265 -0.69 -26.74 14.75
N CYS A 266 -1.85 -26.30 15.24
CA CYS A 266 -2.52 -25.13 14.73
C CYS A 266 -1.79 -23.84 15.11
N VAL A 267 -1.59 -22.95 14.14
CA VAL A 267 -1.06 -21.60 14.40
C VAL A 267 -2.15 -20.77 15.09
N ARG A 268 -1.81 -20.08 16.17
CA ARG A 268 -2.75 -19.26 16.94
C ARG A 268 -2.22 -17.85 17.12
N PRO A 269 -3.10 -16.84 17.07
CA PRO A 269 -2.77 -15.49 17.48
C PRO A 269 -2.70 -15.41 19.02
N LEU A 270 -1.64 -14.81 19.53
CA LEU A 270 -1.43 -14.57 20.96
C LEU A 270 -1.38 -13.08 21.23
N ILE A 271 -2.07 -12.65 22.28
CA ILE A 271 -1.99 -11.28 22.78
C ILE A 271 -0.63 -11.09 23.45
N ILE A 272 0.07 -10.00 23.14
CA ILE A 272 1.34 -9.66 23.79
C ILE A 272 1.03 -8.78 24.99
N ARG A 273 1.29 -9.28 26.19
CA ARG A 273 1.01 -8.55 27.44
C ARG A 273 1.79 -7.24 27.52
N GLY A 274 1.08 -6.18 27.86
CA GLY A 274 1.66 -4.85 27.99
C GLY A 274 1.81 -4.09 26.66
N LEU A 275 1.52 -4.72 25.51
CA LEU A 275 1.42 -4.02 24.23
C LEU A 275 0.03 -3.40 24.10
N SER A 276 -0.09 -2.13 24.46
CA SER A 276 -1.35 -1.36 24.36
C SER A 276 -1.43 -0.54 23.07
N SER A 277 -0.28 -0.23 22.47
CA SER A 277 -0.20 0.56 21.24
C SER A 277 -0.70 -0.27 20.03
N LYS A 278 -1.29 0.41 19.07
CA LYS A 278 -1.87 -0.17 17.86
C LYS A 278 -1.24 0.46 16.63
N ILE A 279 -1.23 -0.25 15.53
CA ILE A 279 -0.81 0.28 14.24
C ILE A 279 -1.99 1.05 13.64
N ARG A 280 -1.73 2.29 13.27
CA ARG A 280 -2.70 3.13 12.58
C ARG A 280 -2.73 2.80 11.09
N VAL A 281 -3.92 2.66 10.54
CA VAL A 281 -4.17 2.43 9.13
C VAL A 281 -4.82 3.66 8.54
N ASP A 282 -4.17 4.27 7.57
CA ASP A 282 -4.64 5.47 6.88
C ASP A 282 -4.76 5.20 5.37
N ILE A 283 -5.75 5.87 4.73
CA ILE A 283 -5.69 6.12 3.30
C ILE A 283 -5.09 7.51 3.07
N ILE A 284 -4.14 7.59 2.15
CA ILE A 284 -3.32 8.77 1.93
C ILE A 284 -3.47 9.21 0.49
N SER A 285 -3.66 10.51 0.27
CA SER A 285 -3.69 11.15 -1.04
C SER A 285 -2.94 12.49 -0.99
N GLY A 286 -2.60 13.05 -2.14
CA GLY A 286 -2.00 14.39 -2.18
C GLY A 286 -2.98 15.45 -1.67
N GLU A 287 -2.54 16.33 -0.77
CA GLU A 287 -3.39 17.35 -0.12
C GLU A 287 -4.00 18.32 -1.15
N ASN A 288 -3.22 18.74 -2.11
CA ASN A 288 -3.61 19.71 -3.13
C ASN A 288 -4.00 19.06 -4.48
N ARG A 289 -4.15 17.72 -4.50
CA ARG A 289 -4.54 17.03 -5.73
C ARG A 289 -6.05 16.92 -5.84
N TYR A 290 -6.54 17.27 -7.02
CA TYR A 290 -7.95 17.04 -7.35
C TYR A 290 -8.23 15.54 -7.43
N LEU A 291 -9.14 15.06 -6.59
CA LEU A 291 -9.62 13.70 -6.63
C LEU A 291 -10.99 13.69 -7.32
N PRO A 292 -11.13 13.11 -8.52
CA PRO A 292 -12.40 13.02 -9.21
C PRO A 292 -13.47 12.31 -8.38
N GLY A 293 -14.76 12.60 -8.61
CA GLY A 293 -15.85 11.97 -7.85
C GLY A 293 -15.80 10.45 -7.85
N TYR A 294 -15.48 9.82 -8.99
CA TYR A 294 -15.32 8.37 -9.04
C TYR A 294 -14.14 7.85 -8.20
N ALA A 295 -13.05 8.63 -8.10
CA ALA A 295 -11.90 8.25 -7.26
C ALA A 295 -12.18 8.51 -5.77
N ALA A 296 -12.92 9.57 -5.45
CA ALA A 296 -13.42 9.80 -4.08
C ALA A 296 -14.35 8.66 -3.63
N ASP A 297 -15.25 8.21 -4.49
CA ASP A 297 -16.12 7.06 -4.22
C ASP A 297 -15.31 5.77 -4.00
N PHE A 298 -14.25 5.54 -4.79
CA PHE A 298 -13.36 4.39 -4.58
C PHE A 298 -12.71 4.43 -3.19
N ARG A 299 -12.18 5.59 -2.80
CA ARG A 299 -11.63 5.81 -1.46
C ARG A 299 -12.65 5.49 -0.37
N ASP A 300 -13.85 6.03 -0.48
CA ASP A 300 -14.89 5.87 0.53
C ASP A 300 -15.38 4.42 0.62
N MET A 301 -15.48 3.72 -0.51
CA MET A 301 -15.75 2.27 -0.56
C MET A 301 -14.64 1.46 0.09
N LEU A 302 -13.35 1.79 -0.17
CA LEU A 302 -12.21 1.13 0.44
C LEU A 302 -12.23 1.28 1.97
N ILE A 303 -12.45 2.50 2.47
CA ILE A 303 -12.55 2.79 3.91
C ILE A 303 -13.67 1.97 4.54
N ARG A 304 -14.86 1.99 3.94
CA ARG A 304 -16.02 1.25 4.44
C ARG A 304 -15.76 -0.24 4.47
N GLN A 305 -15.35 -0.85 3.35
CA GLN A 305 -15.13 -2.29 3.26
C GLN A 305 -14.05 -2.78 4.23
N TYR A 306 -12.98 -1.99 4.43
CA TYR A 306 -11.94 -2.37 5.38
C TYR A 306 -12.47 -2.37 6.81
N ARG A 307 -13.20 -1.32 7.21
CA ARG A 307 -13.85 -1.24 8.53
C ARG A 307 -14.83 -2.38 8.74
N ASP A 308 -15.70 -2.64 7.79
CA ASP A 308 -16.74 -3.67 7.89
C ASP A 308 -16.10 -5.06 8.10
N ARG A 309 -15.03 -5.36 7.36
CA ARG A 309 -14.32 -6.63 7.50
C ARG A 309 -13.65 -6.79 8.87
N ILE A 310 -13.05 -5.75 9.40
CA ILE A 310 -12.47 -5.79 10.75
C ILE A 310 -13.55 -5.92 11.82
N VAL A 311 -14.67 -5.23 11.67
CA VAL A 311 -15.81 -5.37 12.58
C VAL A 311 -16.36 -6.80 12.54
N GLU A 312 -16.53 -7.38 11.37
CA GLU A 312 -16.95 -8.77 11.20
C GLU A 312 -15.96 -9.75 11.87
N LEU A 313 -14.65 -9.56 11.68
CA LEU A 313 -13.63 -10.36 12.35
C LEU A 313 -13.77 -10.28 13.87
N ARG A 314 -13.85 -9.06 14.40
CA ARG A 314 -13.96 -8.83 15.86
C ARG A 314 -15.21 -9.47 16.46
N SER A 315 -16.33 -9.45 15.73
CA SER A 315 -17.56 -10.10 16.17
C SER A 315 -17.48 -11.64 16.22
N ARG A 316 -16.68 -12.23 15.32
CA ARG A 316 -16.41 -13.69 15.32
C ARG A 316 -15.38 -14.09 16.37
N ARG A 317 -14.59 -13.16 16.85
CA ARG A 317 -13.47 -13.38 17.76
C ARG A 317 -13.88 -13.63 19.21
N ASP A 318 -15.00 -13.07 19.64
CA ASP A 318 -15.60 -13.37 20.96
C ASP A 318 -15.92 -14.85 21.12
N VAL A 319 -15.83 -15.63 20.05
CA VAL A 319 -15.98 -17.11 20.02
C VAL A 319 -14.61 -17.84 20.06
N LEU A 320 -13.46 -17.11 19.92
CA LEU A 320 -12.13 -17.70 19.70
C LEU A 320 -11.11 -17.39 20.81
N ILE A 321 -11.40 -16.50 21.74
CA ILE A 321 -10.64 -16.17 22.93
C ILE A 321 -11.45 -16.49 24.18
#